data_c95a779d98ac3c7e2e90053b3516a551
#
_entry.id   c95a779d98ac3c7e2e90053b3516a551
#
_cell.length_a   1.000
_cell.length_b   1.000
_cell.length_c   1.000
_cell.angle_alpha   90.00
_cell.angle_beta   90.00
_cell.angle_gamma   90.00
#
_symmetry.space_group_name_H-M   'P 1'
#
loop_
_entity.id
_entity.type
_entity.pdbx_description
1 polymer ?
#
loop_
_entity_poly.entity_id
_entity_poly.type
_entity_poly.pdbx_seq_one_letter_code
_entity_poly.pdbx_strand_id
1 'polypeptide(L)'
;MYIMTSFHTATKGELSIHLMDHLYPDMLKVNSHDDIQRWWEVIDRTTGKVVPVTEWSYSEETGDVTIKPAKAFHDYTVSFLAYIMWDPVHMYNAVTNDWQGVEKQITFDVRQPKTKEYSKKRLRKFLESHPYVDVVRFTTFFHQFTLIFDELAREKYVDWYGYSASVSPYILEQFEQEVGYKFRPEFIIDQGYMNNMYRICLLYTSPSPRD
;
A
#
# COMPACT_ATOMS: atom_id res chain seq x y z
N MET A 1 4.54 -2.27 3.00
CA MET A 1 3.09 -2.37 2.68
C MET A 1 2.91 -2.89 1.27
N TYR A 2 1.73 -3.47 0.94
CA TYR A 2 1.32 -3.66 -0.44
C TYR A 2 0.64 -2.42 -0.99
N ILE A 3 0.92 -2.16 -2.27
CA ILE A 3 0.23 -1.16 -3.08
C ILE A 3 -0.15 -1.83 -4.40
N MET A 4 -1.30 -1.47 -4.94
CA MET A 4 -1.73 -1.87 -6.28
C MET A 4 -1.78 -0.64 -7.17
N THR A 5 -1.27 -0.76 -8.40
CA THR A 5 -1.38 0.29 -9.41
C THR A 5 -2.84 0.52 -9.82
N SER A 6 -3.13 1.66 -10.44
CA SER A 6 -4.35 1.82 -11.22
C SER A 6 -4.41 0.82 -12.38
N PHE A 7 -5.54 0.75 -13.07
CA PHE A 7 -5.72 -0.10 -14.25
C PHE A 7 -5.03 0.53 -15.46
N HIS A 8 -4.25 -0.26 -16.17
CA HIS A 8 -3.52 0.14 -17.37
C HIS A 8 -3.92 -0.75 -18.54
N THR A 9 -4.44 -0.13 -19.58
CA THR A 9 -4.89 -0.85 -20.79
C THR A 9 -3.73 -1.06 -21.76
N ALA A 10 -3.47 -2.29 -22.14
CA ALA A 10 -2.50 -2.61 -23.19
C ALA A 10 -3.07 -2.24 -24.57
N THR A 11 -2.31 -1.51 -25.38
CA THR A 11 -2.70 -1.17 -26.77
C THR A 11 -2.10 -2.12 -27.80
N LYS A 12 -1.08 -2.87 -27.42
CA LYS A 12 -0.34 -3.83 -28.26
C LYS A 12 0.29 -4.93 -27.39
N GLY A 13 1.12 -5.79 -27.98
CA GLY A 13 1.69 -6.99 -27.36
C GLY A 13 2.68 -6.76 -26.21
N GLU A 14 2.86 -5.53 -25.77
CA GLU A 14 3.72 -5.15 -24.66
C GLU A 14 3.10 -3.97 -23.90
N LEU A 15 3.19 -3.99 -22.56
CA LEU A 15 2.71 -2.92 -21.69
C LEU A 15 3.77 -2.63 -20.64
N SER A 16 4.14 -1.37 -20.47
CA SER A 16 4.99 -0.89 -19.36
C SER A 16 4.13 -0.08 -18.40
N ILE A 17 4.27 -0.36 -17.10
CA ILE A 17 3.54 0.28 -16.01
C ILE A 17 4.56 0.86 -15.03
N HIS A 18 4.57 2.18 -14.87
CA HIS A 18 5.42 2.84 -13.89
C HIS A 18 4.80 2.71 -12.50
N LEU A 19 5.51 2.04 -11.56
CA LEU A 19 4.94 1.68 -10.25
C LEU A 19 4.64 2.87 -9.35
N MET A 20 5.43 3.94 -9.49
CA MET A 20 5.29 5.14 -8.65
C MET A 20 4.40 6.22 -9.28
N ASP A 21 3.71 5.89 -10.37
CA ASP A 21 2.80 6.84 -11.02
C ASP A 21 1.74 7.33 -10.04
N HIS A 22 1.58 8.65 -9.92
CA HIS A 22 0.70 9.32 -8.96
C HIS A 22 1.02 9.11 -7.47
N LEU A 23 2.11 8.42 -7.12
CA LEU A 23 2.54 8.23 -5.74
C LEU A 23 3.64 9.22 -5.36
N TYR A 24 3.63 9.67 -4.10
CA TYR A 24 4.60 10.65 -3.62
C TYR A 24 5.91 9.96 -3.19
N PRO A 25 7.04 10.26 -3.88
CA PRO A 25 8.29 9.52 -3.67
C PRO A 25 8.95 9.79 -2.31
N ASP A 26 8.67 10.93 -1.67
CA ASP A 26 9.16 11.20 -0.31
C ASP A 26 8.48 10.31 0.74
N MET A 27 7.26 9.86 0.46
CA MET A 27 6.50 9.01 1.36
C MET A 27 6.76 7.52 1.13
N LEU A 28 6.91 7.12 -0.12
CA LEU A 28 6.97 5.73 -0.54
C LEU A 28 8.21 5.44 -1.36
N LYS A 29 8.73 4.23 -1.19
CA LYS A 29 9.79 3.67 -2.02
C LYS A 29 9.43 2.23 -2.38
N VAL A 30 9.57 1.86 -3.65
CA VAL A 30 9.40 0.48 -4.09
C VAL A 30 10.36 -0.43 -3.32
N ASN A 31 9.85 -1.53 -2.80
CA ASN A 31 10.66 -2.56 -2.17
C ASN A 31 11.07 -3.61 -3.21
N SER A 32 12.20 -3.37 -3.87
CA SER A 32 12.85 -4.30 -4.78
C SER A 32 13.87 -5.22 -4.08
N HIS A 33 14.07 -5.04 -2.77
CA HIS A 33 15.05 -5.79 -2.00
C HIS A 33 14.56 -7.21 -1.63
N ASP A 34 13.28 -7.33 -1.29
CA ASP A 34 12.66 -8.64 -1.05
C ASP A 34 12.31 -9.31 -2.38
N ASP A 35 12.14 -10.65 -2.35
CA ASP A 35 11.88 -11.46 -3.56
C ASP A 35 10.62 -10.98 -4.30
N ILE A 36 10.83 -10.22 -5.38
CA ILE A 36 9.76 -9.65 -6.18
C ILE A 36 8.92 -10.71 -6.89
N GLN A 37 9.53 -11.83 -7.31
CA GLN A 37 8.81 -12.90 -8.00
C GLN A 37 7.89 -13.67 -7.04
N ARG A 38 8.24 -13.70 -5.77
CA ARG A 38 7.44 -14.32 -4.72
C ARG A 38 6.29 -13.44 -4.28
N TRP A 39 6.55 -12.15 -4.08
CA TRP A 39 5.64 -11.27 -3.37
C TRP A 39 4.81 -10.35 -4.27
N TRP A 40 5.27 -10.07 -5.49
CA TRP A 40 4.50 -9.23 -6.40
C TRP A 40 3.58 -10.08 -7.27
N GLU A 41 2.49 -9.46 -7.72
CA GLU A 41 1.51 -10.13 -8.57
C GLU A 41 1.02 -9.18 -9.67
N VAL A 42 1.06 -9.65 -10.90
CA VAL A 42 0.46 -8.97 -12.06
C VAL A 42 -0.82 -9.69 -12.42
N ILE A 43 -1.91 -8.96 -12.56
CA ILE A 43 -3.22 -9.52 -12.91
C ILE A 43 -3.73 -8.89 -14.21
N ASP A 44 -4.13 -9.72 -15.15
CA ASP A 44 -4.97 -9.36 -16.28
C ASP A 44 -6.42 -9.21 -15.75
N ARG A 45 -6.87 -7.98 -15.57
CA ARG A 45 -8.16 -7.64 -14.97
C ARG A 45 -9.34 -7.95 -15.90
N THR A 46 -9.11 -8.01 -17.21
CA THR A 46 -10.13 -8.38 -18.17
C THR A 46 -10.51 -9.85 -18.06
N THR A 47 -9.54 -10.70 -17.70
CA THR A 47 -9.76 -12.15 -17.55
C THR A 47 -9.76 -12.64 -16.10
N GLY A 48 -9.30 -11.82 -15.16
CA GLY A 48 -9.10 -12.18 -13.75
C GLY A 48 -7.93 -13.14 -13.52
N LYS A 49 -7.05 -13.34 -14.52
CA LYS A 49 -5.95 -14.29 -14.44
C LYS A 49 -4.67 -13.62 -13.99
N VAL A 50 -3.92 -14.32 -13.14
CA VAL A 50 -2.56 -13.93 -12.78
C VAL A 50 -1.66 -14.14 -14.00
N VAL A 51 -0.87 -13.13 -14.31
CA VAL A 51 0.16 -13.19 -15.37
C VAL A 51 1.35 -13.98 -14.82
N PRO A 52 1.82 -15.02 -15.52
CA PRO A 52 2.99 -15.79 -15.07
C PRO A 52 4.22 -14.90 -14.86
N VAL A 53 5.03 -15.20 -13.84
CA VAL A 53 6.23 -14.42 -13.51
C VAL A 53 7.26 -14.39 -14.65
N THR A 54 7.18 -15.32 -15.60
CA THR A 54 8.02 -15.36 -16.80
C THR A 54 7.56 -14.40 -17.91
N GLU A 55 6.36 -13.83 -17.78
CA GLU A 55 5.76 -12.93 -18.77
C GLU A 55 5.83 -11.46 -18.35
N TRP A 56 6.46 -11.15 -17.22
CA TRP A 56 6.73 -9.78 -16.82
C TRP A 56 8.09 -9.63 -16.16
N SER A 57 8.60 -8.43 -16.15
CA SER A 57 9.87 -8.09 -15.50
C SER A 57 9.79 -6.71 -14.87
N TYR A 58 10.60 -6.47 -13.84
CA TYR A 58 10.75 -5.15 -13.20
C TYR A 58 12.13 -4.59 -13.48
N SER A 59 12.18 -3.31 -13.83
CA SER A 59 13.42 -2.53 -13.96
C SER A 59 13.54 -1.55 -12.80
N GLU A 60 14.56 -1.73 -11.97
CA GLU A 60 14.84 -0.80 -10.86
C GLU A 60 15.30 0.57 -11.37
N GLU A 61 15.95 0.61 -12.53
CA GLU A 61 16.45 1.84 -13.14
C GLU A 61 15.31 2.77 -13.57
N THR A 62 14.25 2.21 -14.17
CA THR A 62 13.11 2.99 -14.67
C THR A 62 11.92 2.99 -13.70
N GLY A 63 11.86 2.04 -12.76
CA GLY A 63 10.72 1.85 -11.87
C GLY A 63 9.52 1.19 -12.54
N ASP A 64 9.71 0.57 -13.71
CA ASP A 64 8.65 0.02 -14.54
C ASP A 64 8.53 -1.50 -14.39
N VAL A 65 7.28 -1.97 -14.42
CA VAL A 65 6.97 -3.36 -14.72
C VAL A 65 6.57 -3.48 -16.17
N THR A 66 7.30 -4.29 -16.93
CA THR A 66 7.00 -4.58 -18.34
C THR A 66 6.37 -5.95 -18.46
N ILE A 67 5.19 -6.02 -19.08
CA ILE A 67 4.41 -7.24 -19.35
C ILE A 67 4.56 -7.60 -20.82
N LYS A 68 5.02 -8.84 -21.08
CA LYS A 68 5.22 -9.34 -22.46
C LYS A 68 5.12 -10.87 -22.50
N PRO A 69 4.14 -11.45 -23.23
CA PRO A 69 3.18 -10.76 -24.10
C PRO A 69 2.02 -10.14 -23.33
N ALA A 70 1.65 -8.91 -23.63
CA ALA A 70 0.40 -8.31 -23.18
C ALA A 70 -0.67 -8.47 -24.26
N LYS A 71 -1.93 -8.70 -23.87
CA LYS A 71 -3.05 -8.78 -24.82
C LYS A 71 -3.61 -7.39 -25.05
N ALA A 72 -3.73 -7.01 -26.32
CA ALA A 72 -4.29 -5.72 -26.68
C ALA A 72 -5.74 -5.58 -26.14
N PHE A 73 -6.05 -4.39 -25.62
CA PHE A 73 -7.33 -4.02 -25.02
C PHE A 73 -7.68 -4.77 -23.74
N HIS A 74 -6.70 -5.43 -23.11
CA HIS A 74 -6.84 -5.93 -21.76
C HIS A 74 -6.28 -4.94 -20.75
N ASP A 75 -6.92 -4.88 -19.58
CA ASP A 75 -6.48 -4.08 -18.45
C ASP A 75 -5.61 -4.90 -17.50
N TYR A 76 -4.55 -4.28 -17.00
CA TYR A 76 -3.61 -4.91 -16.09
C TYR A 76 -3.40 -4.06 -14.86
N THR A 77 -3.11 -4.73 -13.74
CA THR A 77 -2.64 -4.10 -12.50
C THR A 77 -1.42 -4.83 -11.97
N VAL A 78 -0.59 -4.11 -11.24
CA VAL A 78 0.55 -4.66 -10.51
C VAL A 78 0.33 -4.42 -9.01
N SER A 79 0.36 -5.48 -8.23
CA SER A 79 0.42 -5.42 -6.77
C SER A 79 1.86 -5.63 -6.33
N PHE A 80 2.44 -4.66 -5.65
CA PHE A 80 3.85 -4.66 -5.28
C PHE A 80 4.07 -4.23 -3.83
N LEU A 81 5.22 -4.59 -3.26
CA LEU A 81 5.64 -4.14 -1.94
C LEU A 81 6.32 -2.78 -2.01
N ALA A 82 6.04 -1.93 -1.03
CA ALA A 82 6.71 -0.66 -0.84
C ALA A 82 7.07 -0.42 0.63
N TYR A 83 8.11 0.37 0.85
CA TYR A 83 8.44 0.95 2.15
C TYR A 83 7.70 2.26 2.32
N ILE A 84 7.16 2.49 3.51
CA ILE A 84 6.66 3.80 3.91
C ILE A 84 7.84 4.55 4.51
N MET A 85 8.29 5.60 3.83
CA MET A 85 9.44 6.41 4.23
C MET A 85 9.07 7.57 5.16
N TRP A 86 7.80 7.91 5.20
CA TRP A 86 7.27 8.94 6.08
C TRP A 86 5.82 8.62 6.45
N ASP A 87 5.50 8.73 7.74
CA ASP A 87 4.14 8.53 8.22
C ASP A 87 3.18 9.53 7.55
N PRO A 88 2.06 9.07 6.98
CA PRO A 88 1.16 9.94 6.20
C PRO A 88 0.61 11.14 6.99
N VAL A 89 0.35 10.98 8.28
CA VAL A 89 -0.21 12.08 9.11
C VAL A 89 0.84 13.16 9.34
N HIS A 90 2.09 12.78 9.63
CA HIS A 90 3.19 13.73 9.81
C HIS A 90 3.52 14.42 8.49
N MET A 91 3.54 13.66 7.40
CA MET A 91 3.73 14.20 6.08
C MET A 91 2.63 15.20 5.70
N TYR A 92 1.37 14.86 5.94
CA TYR A 92 0.23 15.76 5.72
C TYR A 92 0.42 17.09 6.47
N ASN A 93 0.75 17.03 7.75
CA ASN A 93 0.95 18.23 8.56
C ASN A 93 2.12 19.09 8.05
N ALA A 94 3.21 18.46 7.61
CA ALA A 94 4.34 19.21 7.05
C ALA A 94 4.02 19.84 5.70
N VAL A 95 3.36 19.10 4.80
CA VAL A 95 3.13 19.54 3.41
C VAL A 95 1.90 20.44 3.30
N THR A 96 0.80 20.10 3.97
CA THR A 96 -0.48 20.79 3.81
C THR A 96 -0.68 21.90 4.84
N ASN A 97 -0.26 21.66 6.09
CA ASN A 97 -0.44 22.62 7.19
C ASN A 97 0.81 23.48 7.43
N ASP A 98 1.85 23.30 6.64
CA ASP A 98 3.13 24.03 6.74
C ASP A 98 3.77 23.99 8.15
N TRP A 99 3.64 22.85 8.84
CA TRP A 99 4.26 22.68 10.14
C TRP A 99 5.77 22.54 9.99
N GLN A 100 6.48 23.57 10.46
CA GLN A 100 7.94 23.58 10.39
C GLN A 100 8.55 22.67 11.46
N GLY A 101 9.70 22.05 11.10
CA GLY A 101 10.45 21.22 12.03
C GLY A 101 9.81 19.86 12.37
N VAL A 102 8.86 19.40 11.56
CA VAL A 102 8.26 18.05 11.72
C VAL A 102 9.30 17.01 11.33
N GLU A 103 9.67 16.17 12.31
CA GLU A 103 10.55 15.02 12.07
C GLU A 103 9.82 13.93 11.29
N LYS A 104 10.44 13.38 10.26
CA LYS A 104 9.90 12.24 9.50
C LYS A 104 9.75 11.04 10.43
N GLN A 105 8.52 10.67 10.72
CA GLN A 105 8.21 9.44 11.46
C GLN A 105 8.02 8.30 10.47
N ILE A 106 8.80 7.24 10.64
CA ILE A 106 8.74 6.05 9.77
C ILE A 106 7.80 5.03 10.39
N THR A 107 6.85 4.56 9.61
CA THR A 107 5.97 3.44 10.00
C THR A 107 6.69 2.10 9.83
N PHE A 108 6.38 1.15 10.68
CA PHE A 108 7.00 -0.18 10.65
C PHE A 108 6.03 -1.25 11.18
N ASP A 109 6.26 -2.50 10.78
CA ASP A 109 5.46 -3.62 11.25
C ASP A 109 5.84 -3.98 12.71
N VAL A 110 4.96 -3.59 13.64
CA VAL A 110 5.15 -3.83 15.09
C VAL A 110 5.06 -5.31 15.49
N ARG A 111 4.64 -6.20 14.58
CA ARG A 111 4.60 -7.64 14.82
C ARG A 111 5.99 -8.27 14.77
N GLN A 112 6.92 -7.65 14.06
CA GLN A 112 8.32 -8.06 14.12
C GLN A 112 8.90 -7.85 15.53
N PRO A 113 9.63 -8.82 16.11
CA PRO A 113 10.12 -8.74 17.49
C PRO A 113 10.95 -7.48 17.77
N LYS A 114 11.87 -7.10 16.89
CA LYS A 114 12.73 -5.91 17.04
C LYS A 114 11.91 -4.62 17.06
N THR A 115 10.97 -4.47 16.15
CA THR A 115 10.13 -3.27 16.06
C THR A 115 9.13 -3.20 17.21
N LYS A 116 8.62 -4.35 17.65
CA LYS A 116 7.78 -4.46 18.85
C LYS A 116 8.50 -3.95 20.11
N GLU A 117 9.72 -4.41 20.35
CA GLU A 117 10.51 -3.96 21.51
C GLU A 117 10.89 -2.46 21.39
N TYR A 118 11.25 -2.01 20.20
CA TYR A 118 11.50 -0.58 19.95
C TYR A 118 10.26 0.28 20.28
N SER A 119 9.08 -0.13 19.80
CA SER A 119 7.82 0.59 20.07
C SER A 119 7.48 0.65 21.55
N LYS A 120 7.62 -0.48 22.26
CA LYS A 120 7.44 -0.53 23.72
C LYS A 120 8.40 0.40 24.45
N LYS A 121 9.67 0.42 24.07
CA LYS A 121 10.68 1.30 24.66
C LYS A 121 10.33 2.78 24.44
N ARG A 122 9.91 3.15 23.22
CA ARG A 122 9.46 4.53 22.93
C ARG A 122 8.25 4.91 23.77
N LEU A 123 7.25 4.04 23.87
CA LEU A 123 6.05 4.30 24.66
C LEU A 123 6.39 4.49 26.14
N ARG A 124 7.22 3.63 26.71
CA ARG A 124 7.68 3.78 28.12
C ARG A 124 8.36 5.13 28.32
N LYS A 125 9.32 5.47 27.45
CA LYS A 125 10.02 6.76 27.53
C LYS A 125 9.06 7.95 27.46
N PHE A 126 8.04 7.86 26.58
CA PHE A 126 7.00 8.89 26.49
C PHE A 126 6.22 9.02 27.78
N LEU A 127 5.74 7.93 28.36
CA LEU A 127 4.98 7.94 29.61
C LEU A 127 5.82 8.47 30.79
N GLU A 128 7.08 8.07 30.88
CA GLU A 128 8.01 8.56 31.93
C GLU A 128 8.26 10.07 31.82
N SER A 129 8.35 10.60 30.60
CA SER A 129 8.58 12.03 30.35
C SER A 129 7.31 12.89 30.41
N HIS A 130 6.13 12.28 30.44
CA HIS A 130 4.83 12.96 30.44
C HIS A 130 3.90 12.39 31.52
N PRO A 131 4.29 12.50 32.81
CA PRO A 131 3.56 11.88 33.93
C PRO A 131 2.15 12.45 34.16
N TYR A 132 1.81 13.55 33.47
CA TYR A 132 0.49 14.20 33.53
C TYR A 132 -0.48 13.63 32.47
N VAL A 133 -0.06 12.66 31.65
CA VAL A 133 -0.91 12.03 30.63
C VAL A 133 -1.63 10.83 31.25
N ASP A 134 -2.94 10.92 31.37
CA ASP A 134 -3.77 9.82 31.88
C ASP A 134 -4.15 8.80 30.81
N VAL A 135 -4.28 9.23 29.56
CA VAL A 135 -4.74 8.38 28.45
C VAL A 135 -3.90 8.57 27.21
N VAL A 136 -3.38 7.49 26.67
CA VAL A 136 -2.73 7.45 25.35
C VAL A 136 -3.64 6.74 24.36
N ARG A 137 -4.05 7.44 23.31
CA ARG A 137 -4.86 6.87 22.22
C ARG A 137 -3.96 6.54 21.03
N PHE A 138 -4.00 5.28 20.59
CA PHE A 138 -3.39 4.86 19.35
C PHE A 138 -4.42 4.93 18.22
N THR A 139 -4.02 5.58 17.13
CA THR A 139 -4.80 5.61 15.89
C THR A 139 -3.99 4.92 14.82
N THR A 140 -4.40 3.72 14.41
CA THR A 140 -3.59 2.85 13.55
C THR A 140 -4.05 2.82 12.10
N PHE A 141 -5.25 3.28 11.80
CA PHE A 141 -5.82 3.15 10.45
C PHE A 141 -5.17 4.08 9.41
N PHE A 142 -4.49 5.13 9.83
CA PHE A 142 -3.79 6.05 8.91
C PHE A 142 -2.60 5.41 8.17
N HIS A 143 -2.09 4.30 8.63
CA HIS A 143 -1.02 3.56 7.95
C HIS A 143 -1.47 2.89 6.65
N GLN A 144 -2.76 2.85 6.41
CA GLN A 144 -3.35 2.29 5.20
C GLN A 144 -3.57 3.33 4.09
N PHE A 145 -3.28 4.60 4.37
CA PHE A 145 -3.38 5.66 3.38
C PHE A 145 -2.06 5.88 2.67
N THR A 146 -2.14 6.12 1.38
CA THR A 146 -1.07 6.73 0.60
C THR A 146 -1.52 8.10 0.12
N LEU A 147 -0.62 9.06 0.10
CA LEU A 147 -0.86 10.35 -0.52
C LEU A 147 -0.56 10.25 -2.01
N ILE A 148 -1.49 10.74 -2.82
CA ILE A 148 -1.31 10.90 -4.25
C ILE A 148 -1.31 12.40 -4.55
N PHE A 149 -0.32 12.86 -5.30
CA PHE A 149 -0.24 14.22 -5.82
C PHE A 149 -0.47 14.19 -7.32
N ASP A 150 -1.39 14.99 -7.80
CA ASP A 150 -1.60 15.20 -9.22
C ASP A 150 -0.67 16.29 -9.77
N GLU A 151 -0.76 16.57 -11.06
CA GLU A 151 0.06 17.59 -11.75
C GLU A 151 -0.08 19.00 -11.15
N LEU A 152 -1.14 19.26 -10.42
CA LEU A 152 -1.41 20.50 -9.72
C LEU A 152 -0.94 20.47 -8.25
N ALA A 153 -0.17 19.47 -7.86
CA ALA A 153 0.28 19.22 -6.48
C ALA A 153 -0.88 19.12 -5.47
N ARG A 154 -2.07 18.74 -5.94
CA ARG A 154 -3.22 18.49 -5.04
C ARG A 154 -3.07 17.12 -4.44
N GLU A 155 -3.19 17.06 -3.12
CA GLU A 155 -3.15 15.79 -2.41
C GLU A 155 -4.45 15.01 -2.58
N LYS A 156 -4.31 13.70 -2.67
CA LYS A 156 -5.41 12.74 -2.56
C LYS A 156 -4.96 11.61 -1.67
N TYR A 157 -5.87 11.16 -0.82
CA TYR A 157 -5.68 9.90 -0.14
C TYR A 157 -6.06 8.78 -1.11
N VAL A 158 -5.17 7.83 -1.29
CA VAL A 158 -5.55 6.56 -1.88
C VAL A 158 -6.53 5.91 -0.92
N ASP A 159 -7.57 5.36 -1.47
CA ASP A 159 -8.68 4.76 -0.74
C ASP A 159 -8.18 3.81 0.35
N TRP A 160 -8.78 3.90 1.50
CA TRP A 160 -8.44 3.20 2.74
C TRP A 160 -8.27 1.71 2.58
N TYR A 161 -8.86 1.15 1.57
CA TYR A 161 -9.12 -0.26 1.56
C TYR A 161 -8.76 -0.90 0.23
N GLY A 162 -8.50 -0.10 -0.79
CA GLY A 162 -8.45 -0.64 -2.10
C GLY A 162 -7.06 -0.89 -2.61
N TYR A 163 -6.21 0.10 -2.45
CA TYR A 163 -4.93 0.09 -3.12
C TYR A 163 -3.74 -0.18 -2.20
N SER A 164 -3.97 -0.26 -0.90
CA SER A 164 -2.88 -0.45 0.05
C SER A 164 -3.23 -1.32 1.25
N ALA A 165 -2.26 -2.06 1.77
CA ALA A 165 -2.37 -2.83 3.00
C ALA A 165 -1.06 -2.84 3.77
N SER A 166 -1.12 -2.59 5.10
CA SER A 166 0.05 -2.53 5.99
C SER A 166 0.53 -3.93 6.35
N VAL A 167 1.43 -4.45 5.55
CA VAL A 167 2.04 -5.77 5.72
C VAL A 167 3.54 -5.72 5.49
N SER A 168 4.24 -6.72 5.98
CA SER A 168 5.66 -6.96 5.68
C SER A 168 5.86 -8.43 5.28
N PRO A 169 6.94 -8.79 4.58
CA PRO A 169 7.25 -10.18 4.27
C PRO A 169 7.23 -11.08 5.50
N TYR A 170 7.69 -10.58 6.64
CA TYR A 170 7.68 -11.32 7.90
C TYR A 170 6.29 -11.84 8.30
N ILE A 171 5.27 -10.98 8.25
CA ILE A 171 3.91 -11.38 8.61
C ILE A 171 3.25 -12.23 7.52
N LEU A 172 3.61 -12.01 6.26
CA LEU A 172 3.12 -12.81 5.15
C LEU A 172 3.64 -14.25 5.24
N GLU A 173 4.92 -14.42 5.60
CA GLU A 173 5.51 -15.74 5.85
C GLU A 173 4.86 -16.46 7.05
N GLN A 174 4.59 -15.73 8.13
CA GLN A 174 3.87 -16.30 9.27
C GLN A 174 2.45 -16.74 8.87
N PHE A 175 1.75 -15.93 8.09
CA PHE A 175 0.45 -16.28 7.56
C PHE A 175 0.50 -17.58 6.74
N GLU A 176 1.44 -17.70 5.79
CA GLU A 176 1.61 -18.92 4.98
C GLU A 176 1.87 -20.16 5.86
N GLN A 177 2.67 -20.01 6.92
CA GLN A 177 2.97 -21.10 7.87
C GLN A 177 1.74 -21.53 8.66
N GLU A 178 0.90 -20.59 9.09
CA GLU A 178 -0.30 -20.88 9.90
C GLU A 178 -1.42 -21.49 9.07
N VAL A 179 -1.65 -20.98 7.84
CA VAL A 179 -2.79 -21.43 7.01
C VAL A 179 -2.45 -22.54 6.04
N GLY A 180 -1.17 -22.77 5.74
CA GLY A 180 -0.69 -23.86 4.88
C GLY A 180 -0.88 -23.63 3.38
N TYR A 181 -1.18 -22.41 2.94
CA TYR A 181 -1.24 -22.05 1.52
C TYR A 181 -0.53 -20.72 1.25
N LYS A 182 -0.12 -20.52 -0.02
CA LYS A 182 0.62 -19.34 -0.45
C LYS A 182 -0.26 -18.09 -0.36
N PHE A 183 0.28 -17.05 0.25
CA PHE A 183 -0.34 -15.73 0.27
C PHE A 183 -0.41 -15.14 -1.15
N ARG A 184 -1.50 -14.42 -1.43
CA ARG A 184 -1.66 -13.61 -2.63
C ARG A 184 -2.08 -12.18 -2.27
N PRO A 185 -1.51 -11.15 -2.91
CA PRO A 185 -1.92 -9.75 -2.70
C PRO A 185 -3.41 -9.52 -2.87
N GLU A 186 -4.05 -10.21 -3.80
CA GLU A 186 -5.48 -10.19 -4.06
C GLU A 186 -6.34 -10.41 -2.80
N PHE A 187 -5.86 -11.21 -1.85
CA PHE A 187 -6.63 -11.50 -0.62
C PHE A 187 -6.88 -10.26 0.25
N ILE A 188 -6.00 -9.27 0.19
CA ILE A 188 -6.08 -8.07 1.01
C ILE A 188 -6.30 -6.79 0.21
N ILE A 189 -5.64 -6.63 -0.93
CA ILE A 189 -5.72 -5.39 -1.72
C ILE A 189 -6.95 -5.41 -2.61
N ASP A 190 -7.02 -6.40 -3.48
CA ASP A 190 -8.04 -6.47 -4.52
C ASP A 190 -9.45 -6.65 -3.92
N GLN A 191 -9.60 -7.57 -2.99
CA GLN A 191 -10.85 -7.80 -2.28
C GLN A 191 -11.28 -6.59 -1.46
N GLY A 192 -10.32 -5.90 -0.84
CA GLY A 192 -10.58 -4.66 -0.12
C GLY A 192 -11.12 -3.56 -1.03
N TYR A 193 -10.51 -3.36 -2.18
CA TYR A 193 -10.93 -2.36 -3.17
C TYR A 193 -12.35 -2.60 -3.65
N MET A 194 -12.65 -3.80 -4.12
CA MET A 194 -13.99 -4.16 -4.60
C MET A 194 -15.04 -4.03 -3.48
N ASN A 195 -14.72 -4.51 -2.29
CA ASN A 195 -15.62 -4.39 -1.14
C ASN A 195 -15.88 -2.94 -0.76
N ASN A 196 -14.90 -2.05 -0.90
CA ASN A 196 -15.09 -0.64 -0.57
C ASN A 196 -15.85 0.12 -1.61
N MET A 197 -15.56 -0.10 -2.86
CA MET A 197 -16.37 0.46 -3.94
C MET A 197 -17.84 0.06 -3.74
N TYR A 198 -18.07 -1.19 -3.41
CA TYR A 198 -19.41 -1.70 -3.12
C TYR A 198 -20.02 -1.05 -1.86
N ARG A 199 -19.26 -0.94 -0.78
CA ARG A 199 -19.72 -0.29 0.47
C ARG A 199 -19.97 1.20 0.29
N ILE A 200 -19.10 1.91 -0.43
CA ILE A 200 -19.30 3.32 -0.74
C ILE A 200 -20.56 3.50 -1.57
N CYS A 201 -20.77 2.70 -2.59
CA CYS A 201 -22.00 2.73 -3.37
C CYS A 201 -23.24 2.47 -2.50
N LEU A 202 -23.18 1.46 -1.63
CA LEU A 202 -24.31 1.16 -0.72
C LEU A 202 -24.56 2.26 0.30
N LEU A 203 -23.51 2.87 0.88
CA LEU A 203 -23.64 3.92 1.88
C LEU A 203 -24.18 5.23 1.31
N TYR A 204 -23.79 5.55 0.08
CA TYR A 204 -24.16 6.85 -0.53
C TYR A 204 -25.33 6.77 -1.51
N THR A 205 -25.70 5.59 -1.98
CA THR A 205 -26.77 5.42 -2.99
C THR A 205 -27.96 4.60 -2.48
N SER A 206 -27.84 3.91 -1.36
CA SER A 206 -28.95 3.19 -0.74
C SER A 206 -29.49 3.95 0.46
N PRO A 207 -30.81 3.91 0.72
CA PRO A 207 -31.35 4.33 2.00
C PRO A 207 -30.63 3.59 3.12
N SER A 208 -30.33 4.32 4.20
CA SER A 208 -29.64 3.74 5.34
C SER A 208 -30.33 2.48 5.82
N PRO A 209 -29.61 1.37 6.06
CA PRO A 209 -30.24 0.18 6.67
C PRO A 209 -30.68 0.40 8.13
N ARG A 210 -30.65 1.63 8.60
CA ARG A 210 -31.02 2.03 9.96
C ARG A 210 -32.35 2.79 10.04
N ASP A 211 -33.02 2.99 8.91
CA ASP A 211 -34.34 3.58 8.84
C ASP A 211 -35.43 2.50 8.78
#